data_69bd21a3ff7ad55d404a105ab205d65c
#
_entry.id   69bd21a3ff7ad55d404a105ab205d65c
#
_cell.length_a   1.000
_cell.length_b   1.000
_cell.length_c   1.000
_cell.angle_alpha   90.00
_cell.angle_beta   90.00
_cell.angle_gamma   90.00
#
_symmetry.space_group_name_H-M   'P 1'
#
loop_
_entity.id
_entity.type
_entity.pdbx_description
1 polymer ?
#
loop_
_entity_poly.entity_id
_entity_poly.type
_entity_poly.pdbx_seq_one_letter_code
_entity_poly.pdbx_strand_id
1 'polypeptide(L)'
;MKRGLKRCPQKYKHHLVLEYSKNMYFTGSMGLSTGLLSRGLLQFPDEWKLILECAHQLLYGGHLVSAYRLCQCSIERYVGAGRLWSLFIHITHMSECITPFTARLFGPEEALHCFRLSLRHVAKSGEVWCEGARVFLDPFSSHFSPSNASKALNYSAFFTPQYGDILIEVCIRRIVHPRVFAFS
;
A
#
# COMPACT_ATOMS: atom_id res chain seq x y z
N MET A 1 21.91 -5.75 -15.58
CA MET A 1 22.00 -5.52 -14.14
C MET A 1 23.43 -5.60 -13.56
N LYS A 2 24.15 -6.75 -13.62
CA LYS A 2 25.49 -6.90 -12.99
C LYS A 2 26.49 -5.79 -13.36
N ARG A 3 26.53 -5.33 -14.62
CA ARG A 3 27.42 -4.22 -15.05
C ARG A 3 27.01 -2.86 -14.48
N GLY A 4 25.71 -2.58 -14.39
CA GLY A 4 25.19 -1.33 -13.81
C GLY A 4 25.45 -1.22 -12.31
N LEU A 5 25.21 -2.30 -11.55
CA LEU A 5 25.48 -2.35 -10.12
C LEU A 5 26.96 -2.16 -9.78
N LYS A 6 27.90 -2.64 -10.63
CA LYS A 6 29.33 -2.43 -10.42
C LYS A 6 29.75 -0.97 -10.60
N ARG A 7 29.10 -0.23 -11.52
CA ARG A 7 29.44 1.17 -11.85
C ARG A 7 28.69 2.19 -11.00
N CYS A 8 27.58 1.78 -10.34
CA CYS A 8 26.76 2.66 -9.54
C CYS A 8 27.39 2.91 -8.16
N PRO A 9 27.44 4.17 -7.69
CA PRO A 9 27.81 4.47 -6.31
C PRO A 9 26.94 3.73 -5.30
N GLN A 10 27.55 3.28 -4.18
CA GLN A 10 26.88 2.42 -3.18
C GLN A 10 25.54 3.00 -2.73
N LYS A 11 25.45 4.31 -2.48
CA LYS A 11 24.25 4.99 -2.00
C LYS A 11 23.05 4.91 -2.95
N TYR A 12 23.24 4.63 -4.24
CA TYR A 12 22.15 4.55 -5.22
C TYR A 12 21.84 3.11 -5.67
N LYS A 13 22.60 2.12 -5.20
CA LYS A 13 22.38 0.73 -5.64
C LYS A 13 21.01 0.20 -5.31
N HIS A 14 20.43 0.59 -4.18
CA HIS A 14 19.09 0.21 -3.79
C HIS A 14 18.02 0.68 -4.81
N HIS A 15 18.18 1.88 -5.41
CA HIS A 15 17.28 2.34 -6.46
C HIS A 15 17.35 1.45 -7.70
N LEU A 16 18.56 1.02 -8.10
CA LEU A 16 18.70 0.10 -9.24
C LEU A 16 18.06 -1.27 -8.95
N VAL A 17 18.21 -1.77 -7.73
CA VAL A 17 17.55 -3.01 -7.30
C VAL A 17 16.04 -2.85 -7.38
N LEU A 18 15.50 -1.75 -6.85
CA LEU A 18 14.07 -1.44 -6.84
C LEU A 18 13.50 -1.39 -8.27
N GLU A 19 14.06 -0.55 -9.13
CA GLU A 19 13.53 -0.36 -10.50
C GLU A 19 13.71 -1.62 -11.36
N TYR A 20 14.79 -2.36 -11.17
CA TYR A 20 14.98 -3.61 -11.89
C TYR A 20 14.02 -4.70 -11.41
N SER A 21 13.72 -4.77 -10.11
CA SER A 21 12.72 -5.72 -9.59
C SER A 21 11.32 -5.43 -10.13
N LYS A 22 10.91 -4.16 -10.16
CA LYS A 22 9.64 -3.74 -10.77
C LYS A 22 9.54 -4.18 -12.23
N ASN A 23 10.59 -3.88 -13.01
CA ASN A 23 10.63 -4.27 -14.42
C ASN A 23 10.50 -5.77 -14.60
N MET A 24 11.23 -6.58 -13.81
CA MET A 24 11.12 -8.05 -13.85
C MET A 24 9.73 -8.54 -13.47
N TYR A 25 9.09 -7.89 -12.50
CA TYR A 25 7.73 -8.22 -12.10
C TYR A 25 6.74 -7.95 -13.26
N PHE A 26 6.80 -6.77 -13.88
CA PHE A 26 5.95 -6.40 -15.02
C PHE A 26 6.18 -7.26 -16.25
N THR A 27 7.40 -7.78 -16.45
CA THR A 27 7.71 -8.73 -17.56
C THR A 27 7.33 -10.18 -17.24
N GLY A 28 6.66 -10.44 -16.11
CA GLY A 28 6.20 -11.78 -15.73
C GLY A 28 7.27 -12.66 -15.05
N SER A 29 8.46 -12.12 -14.80
CA SER A 29 9.56 -12.86 -14.15
C SER A 29 9.50 -12.75 -12.62
N MET A 30 8.35 -13.12 -12.02
CA MET A 30 8.07 -12.93 -10.59
C MET A 30 9.13 -13.54 -9.68
N GLY A 31 9.52 -14.79 -9.91
CA GLY A 31 10.52 -15.48 -9.08
C GLY A 31 11.89 -14.80 -9.08
N LEU A 32 12.31 -14.25 -10.22
CA LEU A 32 13.56 -13.49 -10.31
C LEU A 32 13.43 -12.14 -9.61
N SER A 33 12.29 -11.46 -9.73
CA SER A 33 12.01 -10.21 -9.03
C SER A 33 12.06 -10.39 -7.52
N THR A 34 11.35 -11.37 -6.99
CA THR A 34 11.33 -11.70 -5.55
C THR A 34 12.73 -12.06 -5.03
N GLY A 35 13.48 -12.88 -5.78
CA GLY A 35 14.85 -13.23 -5.42
C GLY A 35 15.80 -12.02 -5.43
N LEU A 36 15.57 -11.06 -6.32
CA LEU A 36 16.33 -9.82 -6.37
C LEU A 36 16.01 -8.90 -5.17
N LEU A 37 14.72 -8.75 -4.83
CA LEU A 37 14.29 -7.97 -3.67
C LEU A 37 14.82 -8.55 -2.36
N SER A 38 14.74 -9.88 -2.20
CA SER A 38 15.28 -10.54 -1.00
C SER A 38 16.78 -10.26 -0.82
N ARG A 39 17.57 -10.35 -1.90
CA ARG A 39 19.00 -9.97 -1.87
C ARG A 39 19.20 -8.48 -1.61
N GLY A 40 18.34 -7.64 -2.18
CA GLY A 40 18.37 -6.20 -1.94
C GLY A 40 18.12 -5.85 -0.48
N LEU A 41 17.14 -6.47 0.16
CA LEU A 41 16.84 -6.29 1.58
C LEU A 41 17.98 -6.76 2.50
N LEU A 42 18.70 -7.83 2.14
CA LEU A 42 19.89 -8.25 2.87
C LEU A 42 21.05 -7.25 2.76
N GLN A 43 21.17 -6.55 1.62
CA GLN A 43 22.22 -5.56 1.40
C GLN A 43 21.88 -4.16 1.91
N PHE A 44 20.59 -3.82 1.92
CA PHE A 44 20.06 -2.52 2.29
C PHE A 44 18.87 -2.67 3.26
N PRO A 45 19.11 -3.17 4.48
CA PRO A 45 18.04 -3.52 5.41
C PRO A 45 17.24 -2.30 5.91
N ASP A 46 17.80 -1.10 5.79
CA ASP A 46 17.19 0.15 6.24
C ASP A 46 16.41 0.88 5.12
N GLU A 47 16.32 0.27 3.92
CA GLU A 47 15.65 0.91 2.79
C GLU A 47 14.20 0.46 2.71
N TRP A 48 13.32 1.23 3.37
CA TRP A 48 11.89 0.94 3.44
C TRP A 48 11.19 0.84 2.08
N LYS A 49 11.73 1.48 1.03
CA LYS A 49 11.16 1.39 -0.32
C LYS A 49 11.28 -0.01 -0.93
N LEU A 50 12.34 -0.76 -0.60
CA LEU A 50 12.47 -2.16 -1.01
C LEU A 50 11.44 -3.05 -0.28
N ILE A 51 11.18 -2.73 0.99
CA ILE A 51 10.17 -3.42 1.79
C ILE A 51 8.78 -3.17 1.20
N LEU A 52 8.47 -1.91 0.88
CA LEU A 52 7.21 -1.52 0.25
C LEU A 52 6.98 -2.28 -1.06
N GLU A 53 7.99 -2.34 -1.93
CA GLU A 53 7.90 -3.09 -3.19
C GLU A 53 7.70 -4.58 -2.96
N CYS A 54 8.41 -5.17 -1.97
CA CYS A 54 8.23 -6.56 -1.60
C CYS A 54 6.79 -6.84 -1.13
N ALA A 55 6.23 -5.95 -0.31
CA ALA A 55 4.85 -6.07 0.17
C ALA A 55 3.83 -5.95 -0.98
N HIS A 56 4.04 -5.05 -1.94
CA HIS A 56 3.23 -4.97 -3.16
C HIS A 56 3.28 -6.26 -3.97
N GLN A 57 4.47 -6.82 -4.22
CA GLN A 57 4.59 -8.05 -4.98
C GLN A 57 3.97 -9.25 -4.27
N LEU A 58 4.06 -9.32 -2.94
CA LEU A 58 3.36 -10.33 -2.14
C LEU A 58 1.84 -10.17 -2.26
N LEU A 59 1.34 -8.95 -2.18
CA LEU A 59 -0.08 -8.65 -2.30
C LEU A 59 -0.64 -9.06 -3.67
N TYR A 60 0.00 -8.60 -4.75
CA TYR A 60 -0.41 -8.93 -6.12
C TYR A 60 -0.18 -10.40 -6.48
N GLY A 61 0.74 -11.08 -5.80
CA GLY A 61 0.96 -12.53 -5.90
C GLY A 61 -0.06 -13.37 -5.11
N GLY A 62 -1.06 -12.75 -4.46
CA GLY A 62 -2.07 -13.44 -3.67
C GLY A 62 -1.63 -13.84 -2.25
N HIS A 63 -0.44 -13.40 -1.81
CA HIS A 63 0.10 -13.73 -0.48
C HIS A 63 -0.29 -12.68 0.57
N LEU A 64 -1.60 -12.45 0.74
CA LEU A 64 -2.16 -11.38 1.58
C LEU A 64 -1.62 -11.39 3.01
N VAL A 65 -1.61 -12.55 3.68
CA VAL A 65 -1.15 -12.68 5.08
C VAL A 65 0.34 -12.34 5.21
N SER A 66 1.15 -12.73 4.23
CA SER A 66 2.59 -12.41 4.22
C SER A 66 2.82 -10.92 3.99
N ALA A 67 2.07 -10.30 3.09
CA ALA A 67 2.11 -8.86 2.86
C ALA A 67 1.69 -8.08 4.11
N TYR A 68 0.61 -8.50 4.78
CA TYR A 68 0.14 -7.92 6.04
C TYR A 68 1.24 -7.95 7.12
N ARG A 69 1.81 -9.13 7.38
CA ARG A 69 2.87 -9.29 8.40
C ARG A 69 4.10 -8.44 8.09
N LEU A 70 4.51 -8.41 6.82
CA LEU A 70 5.65 -7.59 6.40
C LEU A 70 5.38 -6.11 6.64
N CYS A 71 4.19 -5.60 6.29
CA CYS A 71 3.80 -4.22 6.54
C CYS A 71 3.72 -3.94 8.05
N GLN A 72 3.09 -4.80 8.83
CA GLN A 72 2.95 -4.64 10.28
C GLN A 72 4.30 -4.47 10.97
N CYS A 73 5.26 -5.38 10.73
CA CYS A 73 6.61 -5.27 11.29
C CYS A 73 7.36 -4.03 10.78
N SER A 74 7.06 -3.60 9.55
CA SER A 74 7.78 -2.48 8.93
C SER A 74 7.30 -1.12 9.44
N ILE A 75 6.00 -0.94 9.71
CA ILE A 75 5.47 0.33 10.23
C ILE A 75 5.98 0.63 11.65
N GLU A 76 6.28 -0.40 12.46
CA GLU A 76 6.89 -0.22 13.77
C GLU A 76 8.30 0.40 13.67
N ARG A 77 9.05 0.00 12.65
CA ARG A 77 10.41 0.50 12.40
C ARG A 77 10.42 1.82 11.63
N TYR A 78 9.53 1.98 10.66
CA TYR A 78 9.46 3.14 9.76
C TYR A 78 8.17 3.94 9.97
N VAL A 79 7.93 4.35 11.19
CA VAL A 79 6.70 5.02 11.63
C VAL A 79 6.32 6.23 10.77
N GLY A 80 7.32 6.98 10.25
CA GLY A 80 7.13 8.13 9.38
C GLY A 80 6.89 7.81 7.88
N ALA A 81 6.88 6.54 7.48
CA ALA A 81 6.71 6.17 6.08
C ALA A 81 5.22 6.07 5.68
N GLY A 82 4.64 7.20 5.24
CA GLY A 82 3.22 7.28 4.88
C GLY A 82 2.76 6.24 3.86
N ARG A 83 3.60 5.89 2.87
CA ARG A 83 3.28 4.85 1.88
C ARG A 83 3.19 3.44 2.47
N LEU A 84 3.97 3.13 3.50
CA LEU A 84 3.84 1.85 4.21
C LEU A 84 2.52 1.79 4.99
N TRP A 85 2.15 2.89 5.65
CA TRP A 85 0.86 3.02 6.31
C TRP A 85 -0.31 2.90 5.33
N SER A 86 -0.24 3.58 4.19
CA SER A 86 -1.24 3.51 3.13
C SER A 86 -1.43 2.07 2.64
N LEU A 87 -0.33 1.37 2.32
CA LEU A 87 -0.41 -0.03 1.91
C LEU A 87 -0.95 -0.94 3.02
N PHE A 88 -0.59 -0.70 4.27
CA PHE A 88 -1.09 -1.46 5.41
C PHE A 88 -2.60 -1.30 5.59
N ILE A 89 -3.13 -0.06 5.49
CA ILE A 89 -4.57 0.21 5.52
C ILE A 89 -5.27 -0.49 4.35
N HIS A 90 -4.69 -0.41 3.15
CA HIS A 90 -5.23 -1.06 1.96
C HIS A 90 -5.34 -2.58 2.15
N ILE A 91 -4.28 -3.23 2.63
CA ILE A 91 -4.25 -4.68 2.89
C ILE A 91 -5.30 -5.05 3.95
N THR A 92 -5.41 -4.29 5.03
CA THR A 92 -6.40 -4.56 6.09
C THR A 92 -7.83 -4.38 5.60
N HIS A 93 -8.06 -3.48 4.64
CA HIS A 93 -9.37 -3.26 4.03
C HIS A 93 -9.79 -4.40 3.08
N MET A 94 -8.84 -5.18 2.54
CA MET A 94 -9.14 -6.27 1.62
C MET A 94 -9.73 -7.47 2.35
N SER A 95 -11.05 -7.57 2.39
CA SER A 95 -11.79 -8.64 3.09
C SER A 95 -11.96 -9.95 2.29
N GLU A 96 -11.56 -9.99 1.02
CA GLU A 96 -11.89 -11.10 0.10
C GLU A 96 -11.19 -12.44 0.39
N CYS A 97 -10.21 -12.47 1.29
CA CYS A 97 -9.42 -13.68 1.63
C CYS A 97 -9.61 -14.13 3.08
N ILE A 98 -10.81 -13.96 3.63
CA ILE A 98 -11.03 -14.20 5.05
C ILE A 98 -11.27 -15.68 5.33
N THR A 99 -10.28 -16.32 5.94
CA THR A 99 -10.52 -17.52 6.72
C THR A 99 -11.03 -17.12 8.12
N PRO A 100 -11.75 -17.98 8.87
CA PRO A 100 -12.20 -17.68 10.25
C PRO A 100 -11.05 -17.22 11.18
N PHE A 101 -9.83 -17.66 10.89
CA PHE A 101 -8.63 -17.28 11.65
C PHE A 101 -8.15 -15.86 11.35
N THR A 102 -8.31 -15.40 10.11
CA THR A 102 -7.84 -14.06 9.67
C THR A 102 -8.92 -12.99 9.73
N ALA A 103 -10.18 -13.38 9.98
CA ALA A 103 -11.33 -12.47 10.03
C ALA A 103 -11.18 -11.30 11.01
N ARG A 104 -10.36 -11.45 12.06
CA ARG A 104 -10.09 -10.39 13.04
C ARG A 104 -9.00 -9.39 12.59
N LEU A 105 -8.25 -9.70 11.53
CA LEU A 105 -7.13 -8.87 11.04
C LEU A 105 -7.50 -8.01 9.84
N PHE A 106 -8.61 -8.33 9.20
CA PHE A 106 -9.04 -7.72 7.94
C PHE A 106 -10.50 -7.27 8.02
N GLY A 107 -10.79 -6.25 7.28
CA GLY A 107 -12.14 -5.69 7.15
C GLY A 107 -12.18 -4.18 7.35
N PRO A 108 -13.34 -3.56 7.12
CA PRO A 108 -13.49 -2.11 7.16
C PRO A 108 -13.25 -1.51 8.56
N GLU A 109 -13.63 -2.23 9.61
CA GLU A 109 -13.45 -1.77 11.00
C GLU A 109 -11.97 -1.72 11.38
N GLU A 110 -11.22 -2.78 11.06
CA GLU A 110 -9.77 -2.84 11.31
C GLU A 110 -9.01 -1.83 10.43
N ALA A 111 -9.42 -1.68 9.17
CA ALA A 111 -8.86 -0.67 8.28
C ALA A 111 -9.09 0.75 8.82
N LEU A 112 -10.27 1.04 9.36
CA LEU A 112 -10.56 2.32 10.00
C LEU A 112 -9.71 2.54 11.26
N HIS A 113 -9.51 1.49 12.06
CA HIS A 113 -8.61 1.54 13.21
C HIS A 113 -7.18 1.86 12.78
N CYS A 114 -6.64 1.15 11.78
CA CYS A 114 -5.31 1.40 11.21
C CYS A 114 -5.19 2.81 10.63
N PHE A 115 -6.21 3.30 9.93
CA PHE A 115 -6.26 4.67 9.43
C PHE A 115 -6.16 5.70 10.56
N ARG A 116 -6.98 5.57 11.61
CA ARG A 116 -6.92 6.48 12.77
C ARG A 116 -5.57 6.44 13.48
N LEU A 117 -4.97 5.26 13.60
CA LEU A 117 -3.65 5.09 14.17
C LEU A 117 -2.57 5.77 13.33
N SER A 118 -2.61 5.60 12.01
CA SER A 118 -1.65 6.20 11.09
C SER A 118 -1.65 7.74 11.15
N LEU A 119 -2.81 8.36 11.38
CA LEU A 119 -2.91 9.82 11.50
C LEU A 119 -2.15 10.39 12.71
N ARG A 120 -1.86 9.59 13.73
CA ARG A 120 -1.01 10.00 14.86
C ARG A 120 0.45 10.18 14.47
N HIS A 121 0.88 9.50 13.41
CA HIS A 121 2.28 9.44 12.98
C HIS A 121 2.52 10.18 11.66
N VAL A 122 1.59 10.07 10.71
CA VAL A 122 1.77 10.54 9.33
C VAL A 122 0.56 11.35 8.82
N ALA A 123 0.01 12.23 9.65
CA ALA A 123 -1.18 13.03 9.33
C ALA A 123 -1.07 13.87 8.04
N LYS A 124 0.15 14.14 7.58
CA LYS A 124 0.41 14.94 6.35
C LYS A 124 0.64 14.07 5.10
N SER A 125 0.40 12.76 5.18
CA SER A 125 0.51 11.87 4.02
C SER A 125 -0.82 11.82 3.26
N GLY A 126 -0.84 12.31 2.04
CA GLY A 126 -2.04 12.27 1.21
C GLY A 126 -2.42 10.86 0.81
N GLU A 127 -1.45 9.95 0.68
CA GLU A 127 -1.73 8.53 0.39
C GLU A 127 -2.54 7.88 1.52
N VAL A 128 -2.23 8.21 2.78
CA VAL A 128 -2.98 7.73 3.95
C VAL A 128 -4.41 8.27 3.94
N TRP A 129 -4.60 9.55 3.64
CA TRP A 129 -5.92 10.15 3.52
C TRP A 129 -6.73 9.56 2.36
N CYS A 130 -6.07 9.19 1.27
CA CYS A 130 -6.72 8.53 0.14
C CYS A 130 -7.26 7.15 0.53
N GLU A 131 -6.49 6.33 1.26
CA GLU A 131 -6.97 5.06 1.78
C GLU A 131 -8.08 5.25 2.82
N GLY A 132 -7.99 6.27 3.68
CA GLY A 132 -9.08 6.64 4.58
C GLY A 132 -10.37 6.95 3.84
N ALA A 133 -10.29 7.64 2.70
CA ALA A 133 -11.48 7.89 1.87
C ALA A 133 -12.08 6.59 1.33
N ARG A 134 -11.26 5.61 0.92
CA ARG A 134 -11.74 4.29 0.48
C ARG A 134 -12.49 3.56 1.59
N VAL A 135 -11.95 3.58 2.81
CA VAL A 135 -12.60 2.97 3.98
C VAL A 135 -13.97 3.61 4.24
N PHE A 136 -14.09 4.95 4.15
CA PHE A 136 -15.37 5.64 4.32
C PHE A 136 -16.35 5.44 3.16
N LEU A 137 -15.89 4.99 2.00
CA LEU A 137 -16.73 4.67 0.83
C LEU A 137 -17.10 3.19 0.73
N ASP A 138 -16.68 2.37 1.69
CA ASP A 138 -17.07 0.97 1.72
C ASP A 138 -18.54 0.84 2.12
N PRO A 139 -19.43 0.37 1.22
CA PRO A 139 -20.86 0.28 1.49
C PRO A 139 -21.22 -0.80 2.55
N PHE A 140 -20.29 -1.72 2.81
CA PHE A 140 -20.48 -2.79 3.80
C PHE A 140 -19.97 -2.38 5.19
N SER A 141 -19.35 -1.20 5.32
CA SER A 141 -18.87 -0.68 6.58
C SER A 141 -19.98 0.01 7.36
N SER A 142 -20.04 -0.22 8.68
CA SER A 142 -20.88 0.57 9.61
C SER A 142 -20.50 2.05 9.63
N HIS A 143 -19.31 2.39 9.11
CA HIS A 143 -18.77 3.75 9.03
C HIS A 143 -18.89 4.38 7.63
N PHE A 144 -19.72 3.81 6.75
CA PHE A 144 -19.97 4.40 5.44
C PHE A 144 -20.39 5.86 5.56
N SER A 145 -19.61 6.76 4.97
CA SER A 145 -19.86 8.21 5.05
C SER A 145 -19.24 8.95 3.87
N PRO A 146 -20.01 9.27 2.83
CA PRO A 146 -19.54 10.07 1.70
C PRO A 146 -19.01 11.46 2.12
N SER A 147 -19.56 12.05 3.19
CA SER A 147 -19.09 13.32 3.73
C SER A 147 -17.67 13.22 4.30
N ASN A 148 -17.39 12.19 5.08
CA ASN A 148 -16.04 11.96 5.62
C ASN A 148 -15.05 11.57 4.51
N ALA A 149 -15.50 10.80 3.53
CA ALA A 149 -14.69 10.47 2.35
C ALA A 149 -14.30 11.72 1.57
N SER A 150 -15.25 12.65 1.33
CA SER A 150 -14.97 13.92 0.66
C SER A 150 -13.94 14.76 1.43
N LYS A 151 -14.07 14.84 2.76
CA LYS A 151 -13.09 15.53 3.62
C LYS A 151 -11.70 14.88 3.51
N ALA A 152 -11.65 13.54 3.57
CA ALA A 152 -10.39 12.81 3.43
C ALA A 152 -9.72 13.04 2.08
N LEU A 153 -10.48 13.05 0.98
CA LEU A 153 -9.96 13.38 -0.36
C LEU A 153 -9.44 14.81 -0.45
N ASN A 154 -10.11 15.78 0.18
CA ASN A 154 -9.62 17.16 0.25
C ASN A 154 -8.29 17.25 0.98
N TYR A 155 -8.11 16.54 2.11
CA TYR A 155 -6.82 16.45 2.80
C TYR A 155 -5.76 15.74 1.95
N SER A 156 -6.13 14.68 1.24
CA SER A 156 -5.21 14.00 0.31
C SER A 156 -4.67 14.96 -0.75
N ALA A 157 -5.56 15.69 -1.42
CA ALA A 157 -5.18 16.68 -2.42
C ALA A 157 -4.36 17.85 -1.85
N PHE A 158 -4.68 18.28 -0.63
CA PHE A 158 -3.97 19.38 0.05
C PHE A 158 -2.52 18.99 0.42
N PHE A 159 -2.32 17.78 0.96
CA PHE A 159 -0.99 17.36 1.43
C PHE A 159 -0.10 16.83 0.31
N THR A 160 -0.66 16.24 -0.73
CA THR A 160 0.11 15.67 -1.84
C THR A 160 -0.51 15.97 -3.20
N PRO A 161 -0.57 17.27 -3.60
CA PRO A 161 -1.20 17.69 -4.86
C PRO A 161 -0.50 17.10 -6.10
N GLN A 162 0.77 16.71 -5.99
CA GLN A 162 1.55 16.09 -7.07
C GLN A 162 1.13 14.64 -7.38
N TYR A 163 0.36 14.00 -6.52
CA TYR A 163 -0.11 12.63 -6.72
C TYR A 163 -1.58 12.59 -7.18
N GLY A 164 -1.93 13.42 -8.13
CA GLY A 164 -3.26 13.45 -8.74
C GLY A 164 -3.74 12.09 -9.26
N ASP A 165 -2.81 11.20 -9.66
CA ASP A 165 -3.09 9.83 -10.11
C ASP A 165 -3.84 9.00 -9.05
N ILE A 166 -3.54 9.18 -7.77
CA ILE A 166 -4.23 8.48 -6.67
C ILE A 166 -5.69 8.91 -6.59
N LEU A 167 -5.96 10.22 -6.76
CA LEU A 167 -7.32 10.75 -6.77
C LEU A 167 -8.09 10.27 -8.00
N ILE A 168 -7.43 10.23 -9.15
CA ILE A 168 -7.99 9.70 -10.40
C ILE A 168 -8.33 8.22 -10.23
N GLU A 169 -7.44 7.41 -9.65
CA GLU A 169 -7.69 5.98 -9.41
C GLU A 169 -8.92 5.76 -8.53
N VAL A 170 -9.08 6.52 -7.45
CA VAL A 170 -10.27 6.46 -6.58
C VAL A 170 -11.53 6.84 -7.36
N CYS A 171 -11.46 7.89 -8.19
CA CYS A 171 -12.58 8.32 -9.02
C CYS A 171 -12.92 7.30 -10.11
N ILE A 172 -11.92 6.73 -10.80
CA ILE A 172 -12.12 5.74 -11.86
C ILE A 172 -12.74 4.47 -11.31
N ARG A 173 -12.27 3.95 -10.16
CA ARG A 173 -12.88 2.77 -9.53
C ARG A 173 -14.35 3.00 -9.19
N ARG A 174 -14.71 4.21 -8.79
CA ARG A 174 -16.10 4.60 -8.55
C ARG A 174 -16.94 4.61 -9.83
N ILE A 175 -16.35 4.95 -10.98
CA ILE A 175 -17.02 5.01 -12.29
C ILE A 175 -17.04 3.63 -12.96
N VAL A 176 -15.93 2.87 -12.91
CA VAL A 176 -15.76 1.60 -13.62
C VAL A 176 -16.44 0.42 -12.91
N HIS A 177 -16.69 0.52 -11.60
CA HIS A 177 -17.46 -0.48 -10.85
C HIS A 177 -18.77 0.08 -10.26
N PRO A 178 -19.67 0.68 -11.08
CA PRO A 178 -20.96 1.16 -10.59
C PRO A 178 -21.87 0.03 -10.09
N ARG A 179 -21.58 -1.24 -10.45
CA ARG A 179 -22.37 -2.41 -10.02
C ARG A 179 -22.22 -2.78 -8.54
N VAL A 180 -21.16 -2.33 -7.87
CA VAL A 180 -21.01 -2.53 -6.42
C VAL A 180 -21.90 -1.58 -5.64
N PHE A 181 -22.40 -0.50 -6.25
CA PHE A 181 -23.25 0.53 -5.63
C PHE A 181 -24.71 0.49 -6.07
N ALA A 182 -25.13 -0.50 -6.84
CA ALA A 182 -26.48 -0.61 -7.39
C ALA A 182 -27.31 -1.72 -6.69
N PHE A 183 -27.18 -1.89 -5.37
CA PHE A 183 -28.09 -2.66 -4.56
C PHE A 183 -28.54 -1.83 -3.36
N SER A 184 -29.59 -1.15 -3.57
CA SER A 184 -30.55 -0.71 -2.57
C SER A 184 -31.93 -0.80 -3.16
#